data_e54cad32e513709775a7fec61a7fe039
#
_entry.id   e54cad32e513709775a7fec61a7fe039
#
_cell.length_a   1.000
_cell.length_b   1.000
_cell.length_c   1.000
_cell.angle_alpha   90.00
_cell.angle_beta   90.00
_cell.angle_gamma   90.00
#
_symmetry.space_group_name_H-M   'P 1'
#
loop_
_entity.id
_entity.type
_entity.pdbx_description
1 polymer ?
#
loop_
_entity_poly.entity_id
_entity_poly.type
_entity_poly.pdbx_seq_one_letter_code
_entity_poly.pdbx_strand_id
1 'polypeptide(L)'
;VLALTIIAAASARPELVRSIAHILLARAGSLREDAALLAVILLIFANISALLVAMVGVLAQEFWALILIAATMFANAIGAILFGFVPGLLTIVVAAFAGTILLADLRAFRTNPVMLKELRERMRGARAFVVITVYLALMSGFAVLLYLVQRGVVQDAGSAVTGELGRTLFAGVVGIELLLIIFIAPAFTAGAVTSERERKTYDLLQITLLPRPSFVIGKLESALSYIFLLLLAAIPLQSIAFLFGGVSETELILAFVILAVAAITLGTVGLFFSTLVDRTLTASVRAYTVAFTVTIGIPIVLSPLIGIFNGALVGTGTGVSNSPIIEAGLIYLGAFLVSLNPILTAVATQQLLIDRQEIGFWTATLSSNGSQIPLASPWISFTILYLVISTLLVVFAVRRMRRSETL
;
A
#
# COMPACT_ATOMS: atom_id res chain seq x y z
N VAL A 1 -7.18 2.82 16.85
CA VAL A 1 -8.03 1.95 17.66
C VAL A 1 -9.29 1.63 16.89
N LEU A 2 -10.01 2.63 16.37
CA LEU A 2 -11.31 2.44 15.68
C LEU A 2 -11.17 1.66 14.36
N ALA A 3 -10.12 1.91 13.57
CA ALA A 3 -9.79 1.14 12.39
C ALA A 3 -9.51 -0.34 12.73
N LEU A 4 -8.73 -0.58 13.79
CA LEU A 4 -8.46 -1.93 14.28
C LEU A 4 -9.72 -2.62 14.82
N THR A 5 -10.62 -1.89 15.49
CA THR A 5 -11.88 -2.47 15.96
C THR A 5 -12.84 -2.79 14.82
N ILE A 6 -12.90 -1.96 13.77
CA ILE A 6 -13.69 -2.24 12.57
C ILE A 6 -13.13 -3.46 11.83
N ILE A 7 -11.81 -3.56 11.68
CA ILE A 7 -11.15 -4.71 11.06
C ILE A 7 -11.38 -5.97 11.90
N ALA A 8 -11.18 -5.90 13.22
CA ALA A 8 -11.43 -7.01 14.12
C ALA A 8 -12.91 -7.43 14.11
N ALA A 9 -13.83 -6.49 14.07
CA ALA A 9 -15.28 -6.77 13.96
C ALA A 9 -15.65 -7.37 12.59
N ALA A 10 -15.04 -6.90 11.50
CA ALA A 10 -15.26 -7.43 10.16
C ALA A 10 -14.63 -8.83 10.00
N SER A 11 -13.44 -9.06 10.58
CA SER A 11 -12.78 -10.38 10.58
C SER A 11 -13.48 -11.39 11.48
N ALA A 12 -14.01 -10.93 12.62
CA ALA A 12 -14.74 -11.79 13.55
C ALA A 12 -16.18 -12.14 13.07
N ARG A 13 -16.75 -11.36 12.16
CA ARG A 13 -18.10 -11.55 11.62
C ARG A 13 -18.14 -11.25 10.12
N PRO A 14 -17.64 -12.15 9.27
CA PRO A 14 -17.69 -11.96 7.81
C PRO A 14 -19.14 -11.81 7.29
N GLU A 15 -20.12 -12.35 8.02
CA GLU A 15 -21.55 -12.17 7.73
C GLU A 15 -22.02 -10.71 7.81
N LEU A 16 -21.39 -9.88 8.64
CA LEU A 16 -21.70 -8.43 8.69
C LEU A 16 -21.32 -7.72 7.38
N VAL A 17 -20.16 -8.07 6.82
CA VAL A 17 -19.70 -7.52 5.54
C VAL A 17 -20.63 -7.97 4.41
N ARG A 18 -21.04 -9.24 4.41
CA ARG A 18 -22.03 -9.79 3.48
C ARG A 18 -23.40 -9.13 3.64
N SER A 19 -23.86 -8.92 4.88
CA SER A 19 -25.15 -8.24 5.13
C SER A 19 -25.16 -6.80 4.61
N ILE A 20 -24.04 -6.07 4.76
CA ILE A 20 -23.90 -4.72 4.21
C ILE A 20 -23.87 -4.77 2.67
N ALA A 21 -23.21 -5.76 2.08
CA ALA A 21 -23.20 -5.96 0.64
C ALA A 21 -24.59 -6.29 0.10
N HIS A 22 -25.37 -7.12 0.81
CA HIS A 22 -26.78 -7.40 0.46
C HIS A 22 -27.67 -6.16 0.53
N ILE A 23 -27.47 -5.28 1.51
CA ILE A 23 -28.20 -4.00 1.60
C ILE A 23 -27.84 -3.09 0.42
N LEU A 24 -26.56 -3.06 0.02
CA LEU A 24 -26.09 -2.31 -1.16
C LEU A 24 -26.71 -2.87 -2.44
N LEU A 25 -26.73 -4.19 -2.61
CA LEU A 25 -27.35 -4.87 -3.74
C LEU A 25 -28.86 -4.61 -3.83
N ALA A 26 -29.56 -4.69 -2.71
CA ALA A 26 -31.01 -4.45 -2.66
C ALA A 26 -31.38 -3.02 -3.09
N ARG A 27 -30.46 -2.04 -2.89
CA ARG A 27 -30.69 -0.64 -3.30
C ARG A 27 -30.11 -0.28 -4.68
N ALA A 28 -29.03 -0.93 -5.11
CA ALA A 28 -28.34 -0.63 -6.38
C ALA A 28 -28.84 -1.45 -7.58
N GLY A 29 -29.67 -2.50 -7.35
CA GLY A 29 -30.45 -3.22 -8.37
C GLY A 29 -29.71 -3.92 -9.51
N SER A 30 -28.43 -3.65 -9.74
CA SER A 30 -27.68 -4.14 -10.92
C SER A 30 -26.25 -4.59 -10.64
N LEU A 31 -25.75 -4.46 -9.41
CA LEU A 31 -24.38 -4.89 -9.08
C LEU A 31 -24.36 -6.38 -8.73
N ARG A 32 -23.37 -7.09 -9.24
CA ARG A 32 -23.08 -8.46 -8.81
C ARG A 32 -22.66 -8.44 -7.33
N GLU A 33 -22.98 -9.51 -6.60
CA GLU A 33 -22.69 -9.65 -5.17
C GLU A 33 -21.20 -9.40 -4.85
N ASP A 34 -20.31 -9.91 -5.71
CA ASP A 34 -18.86 -9.72 -5.62
C ASP A 34 -18.45 -8.25 -5.74
N ALA A 35 -19.09 -7.50 -6.64
CA ALA A 35 -18.82 -6.07 -6.82
C ALA A 35 -19.30 -5.25 -5.62
N ALA A 36 -20.40 -5.63 -4.98
CA ALA A 36 -20.89 -4.97 -3.78
C ALA A 36 -19.99 -5.26 -2.57
N LEU A 37 -19.50 -6.50 -2.42
CA LEU A 37 -18.51 -6.87 -1.41
C LEU A 37 -17.21 -6.09 -1.59
N LEU A 38 -16.69 -6.02 -2.82
CA LEU A 38 -15.53 -5.22 -3.15
C LEU A 38 -15.73 -3.75 -2.76
N ALA A 39 -16.87 -3.16 -3.13
CA ALA A 39 -17.20 -1.77 -2.83
C ALA A 39 -17.17 -1.49 -1.31
N VAL A 40 -17.75 -2.37 -0.50
CA VAL A 40 -17.73 -2.25 0.96
C VAL A 40 -16.33 -2.32 1.53
N ILE A 41 -15.53 -3.29 1.07
CA ILE A 41 -14.15 -3.47 1.52
C ILE A 41 -13.30 -2.27 1.13
N LEU A 42 -13.41 -1.81 -0.12
CA LEU A 42 -12.70 -0.62 -0.60
C LEU A 42 -13.11 0.62 0.17
N LEU A 43 -14.39 0.76 0.55
CA LEU A 43 -14.91 1.89 1.33
C LEU A 43 -14.33 1.90 2.75
N ILE A 44 -14.33 0.74 3.43
CA ILE A 44 -13.71 0.58 4.75
C ILE A 44 -12.21 0.89 4.68
N PHE A 45 -11.55 0.34 3.68
CA PHE A 45 -10.13 0.53 3.46
C PHE A 45 -9.78 1.99 3.12
N ALA A 46 -10.54 2.63 2.22
CA ALA A 46 -10.35 4.04 1.88
C ALA A 46 -10.53 4.94 3.11
N ASN A 47 -11.49 4.65 3.99
CA ASN A 47 -11.66 5.38 5.24
C ASN A 47 -10.45 5.24 6.18
N ILE A 48 -9.94 4.03 6.36
CA ILE A 48 -8.78 3.77 7.22
C ILE A 48 -7.55 4.47 6.66
N SER A 49 -7.30 4.33 5.36
CA SER A 49 -6.17 4.94 4.68
C SER A 49 -6.27 6.48 4.72
N ALA A 50 -7.45 7.03 4.46
CA ALA A 50 -7.69 8.47 4.53
C ALA A 50 -7.45 9.03 5.93
N LEU A 51 -7.89 8.33 6.98
CA LEU A 51 -7.64 8.76 8.36
C LEU A 51 -6.16 8.69 8.75
N LEU A 52 -5.43 7.65 8.31
CA LEU A 52 -3.98 7.56 8.54
C LEU A 52 -3.23 8.67 7.80
N VAL A 53 -3.56 8.91 6.55
CA VAL A 53 -2.96 9.98 5.75
C VAL A 53 -3.33 11.35 6.32
N ALA A 54 -4.59 11.57 6.71
CA ALA A 54 -5.03 12.80 7.36
C ALA A 54 -4.28 13.06 8.67
N MET A 55 -4.01 12.03 9.47
CA MET A 55 -3.22 12.15 10.70
C MET A 55 -1.81 12.69 10.42
N VAL A 56 -1.16 12.22 9.35
CA VAL A 56 0.15 12.72 8.92
C VAL A 56 0.04 14.18 8.47
N GLY A 57 -0.96 14.52 7.66
CA GLY A 57 -1.17 15.88 7.18
C GLY A 57 -1.51 16.87 8.31
N VAL A 58 -2.28 16.43 9.32
CA VAL A 58 -2.56 17.22 10.53
C VAL A 58 -1.28 17.50 11.31
N LEU A 59 -0.42 16.50 11.48
CA LEU A 59 0.89 16.68 12.15
C LEU A 59 1.78 17.68 11.38
N ALA A 60 1.62 17.74 10.05
CA ALA A 60 2.33 18.68 9.20
C ALA A 60 1.67 20.06 9.12
N GLN A 61 0.47 20.24 9.66
CA GLN A 61 -0.33 21.46 9.53
C GLN A 61 -0.66 21.79 8.06
N GLU A 62 -0.93 20.77 7.24
CA GLU A 62 -1.22 20.90 5.82
C GLU A 62 -2.72 21.11 5.56
N PHE A 63 -3.04 22.07 4.69
CA PHE A 63 -4.45 22.42 4.39
C PHE A 63 -5.22 21.24 3.77
N TRP A 64 -4.56 20.41 2.96
CA TRP A 64 -5.21 19.26 2.33
C TRP A 64 -5.73 18.23 3.36
N ALA A 65 -5.13 18.16 4.56
CA ALA A 65 -5.60 17.28 5.62
C ALA A 65 -7.01 17.64 6.08
N LEU A 66 -7.34 18.95 6.14
CA LEU A 66 -8.69 19.42 6.45
C LEU A 66 -9.69 19.02 5.36
N ILE A 67 -9.29 19.16 4.09
CA ILE A 67 -10.11 18.76 2.94
C ILE A 67 -10.35 17.25 3.01
N LEU A 68 -9.32 16.45 3.29
CA LEU A 68 -9.43 15.00 3.38
C LEU A 68 -10.34 14.57 4.54
N ILE A 69 -10.23 15.21 5.70
CA ILE A 69 -11.12 14.96 6.83
C ILE A 69 -12.58 15.31 6.47
N ALA A 70 -12.79 16.48 5.88
CA ALA A 70 -14.13 16.90 5.44
C ALA A 70 -14.72 15.94 4.39
N ALA A 71 -13.92 15.49 3.42
CA ALA A 71 -14.33 14.54 2.40
C ALA A 71 -14.68 13.17 3.01
N THR A 72 -13.88 12.67 3.96
CA THR A 72 -14.19 11.42 4.66
C THR A 72 -15.44 11.52 5.52
N MET A 73 -15.66 12.64 6.21
CA MET A 73 -16.89 12.89 6.95
C MET A 73 -18.10 12.89 6.03
N PHE A 74 -18.04 13.60 4.90
CA PHE A 74 -19.10 13.70 3.93
C PHE A 74 -19.44 12.33 3.29
N ALA A 75 -18.41 11.57 2.89
CA ALA A 75 -18.58 10.22 2.33
C ALA A 75 -19.25 9.26 3.34
N ASN A 76 -18.83 9.31 4.61
CA ASN A 76 -19.45 8.48 5.67
C ASN A 76 -20.88 8.93 6.01
N ALA A 77 -21.17 10.23 5.96
CA ALA A 77 -22.53 10.75 6.13
C ALA A 77 -23.45 10.24 5.01
N ILE A 78 -23.00 10.31 3.77
CA ILE A 78 -23.74 9.76 2.62
C ILE A 78 -23.93 8.24 2.80
N GLY A 79 -22.88 7.51 3.15
CA GLY A 79 -22.95 6.06 3.41
C GLY A 79 -23.95 5.71 4.52
N ALA A 80 -23.98 6.47 5.62
CA ALA A 80 -24.92 6.26 6.71
C ALA A 80 -26.37 6.52 6.30
N ILE A 81 -26.61 7.58 5.52
CA ILE A 81 -27.97 7.96 5.08
C ILE A 81 -28.49 7.03 3.99
N LEU A 82 -27.66 6.74 2.97
CA LEU A 82 -28.11 5.96 1.81
C LEU A 82 -28.13 4.46 2.07
N PHE A 83 -27.18 3.94 2.83
CA PHE A 83 -26.95 2.51 3.00
C PHE A 83 -27.16 2.00 4.43
N GLY A 84 -27.48 2.88 5.39
CA GLY A 84 -27.62 2.49 6.79
C GLY A 84 -26.31 2.02 7.43
N PHE A 85 -25.16 2.50 6.94
CA PHE A 85 -23.84 2.12 7.41
C PHE A 85 -23.51 2.74 8.76
N VAL A 86 -24.04 2.13 9.84
CA VAL A 86 -23.89 2.62 11.23
C VAL A 86 -22.42 2.84 11.66
N PRO A 87 -21.42 2.01 11.30
CA PRO A 87 -20.03 2.28 11.63
C PRO A 87 -19.50 3.60 11.05
N GLY A 88 -20.07 4.09 9.94
CA GLY A 88 -19.77 5.40 9.38
C GLY A 88 -20.09 6.57 10.31
N LEU A 89 -21.10 6.45 11.16
CA LEU A 89 -21.45 7.49 12.14
C LEU A 89 -20.34 7.68 13.17
N LEU A 90 -19.66 6.62 13.58
CA LEU A 90 -18.55 6.69 14.52
C LEU A 90 -17.33 7.40 13.91
N THR A 91 -17.04 7.15 12.62
CA THR A 91 -15.97 7.88 11.90
C THR A 91 -16.31 9.35 11.73
N ILE A 92 -17.58 9.70 11.54
CA ILE A 92 -18.04 11.10 11.49
C ILE A 92 -17.76 11.79 12.84
N VAL A 93 -18.13 11.15 13.96
CA VAL A 93 -17.92 11.73 15.29
C VAL A 93 -16.44 11.97 15.57
N VAL A 94 -15.57 10.98 15.28
CA VAL A 94 -14.12 11.11 15.48
C VAL A 94 -13.53 12.16 14.53
N ALA A 95 -13.93 12.19 13.27
CA ALA A 95 -13.47 13.17 12.32
C ALA A 95 -13.99 14.58 12.64
N ALA A 96 -15.23 14.70 13.13
CA ALA A 96 -15.77 15.98 13.60
C ALA A 96 -14.98 16.52 14.80
N PHE A 97 -14.69 15.66 15.79
CA PHE A 97 -13.88 16.05 16.94
C PHE A 97 -12.46 16.48 16.53
N ALA A 98 -11.80 15.72 15.65
CA ALA A 98 -10.52 16.12 15.07
C ALA A 98 -10.64 17.45 14.30
N GLY A 99 -11.68 17.60 13.50
CA GLY A 99 -11.98 18.81 12.73
C GLY A 99 -12.16 20.05 13.59
N THR A 100 -12.84 19.96 14.75
CA THR A 100 -13.02 21.11 15.66
C THR A 100 -11.70 21.60 16.25
N ILE A 101 -10.78 20.68 16.59
CA ILE A 101 -9.44 21.03 17.07
C ILE A 101 -8.64 21.74 15.95
N LEU A 102 -8.78 21.26 14.71
CA LEU A 102 -8.07 21.80 13.56
C LEU A 102 -8.62 23.15 13.10
N LEU A 103 -9.95 23.35 13.14
CA LEU A 103 -10.59 24.61 12.80
C LEU A 103 -10.22 25.74 13.75
N ALA A 104 -9.85 25.43 14.99
CA ALA A 104 -9.41 26.41 15.96
C ALA A 104 -8.10 27.13 15.55
N ASP A 105 -7.29 26.53 14.69
CA ASP A 105 -6.02 27.09 14.23
C ASP A 105 -5.86 27.01 12.69
N LEU A 106 -6.89 27.46 11.96
CA LEU A 106 -6.89 27.50 10.48
C LEU A 106 -5.72 28.31 9.87
N ARG A 107 -5.14 29.23 10.63
CA ARG A 107 -4.02 30.06 10.15
C ARG A 107 -2.71 29.27 10.05
N ALA A 108 -2.61 28.14 10.76
CA ALA A 108 -1.45 27.26 10.69
C ALA A 108 -1.45 26.39 9.42
N PHE A 109 -2.62 26.15 8.83
CA PHE A 109 -2.75 25.31 7.63
C PHE A 109 -2.50 26.12 6.35
N ARG A 110 -1.39 25.85 5.73
CA ARG A 110 -1.01 26.43 4.41
C ARG A 110 -0.56 25.32 3.47
N THR A 111 -0.68 25.60 2.15
CA THR A 111 -0.04 24.73 1.16
C THR A 111 1.46 24.68 1.41
N ASN A 112 2.03 23.49 1.48
CA ASN A 112 3.44 23.33 1.81
C ASN A 112 4.33 23.93 0.72
N PRO A 113 5.03 25.05 0.98
CA PRO A 113 5.86 25.69 -0.02
C PRO A 113 7.05 24.83 -0.42
N VAL A 114 7.51 23.93 0.47
CA VAL A 114 8.60 23.01 0.20
C VAL A 114 8.19 21.98 -0.84
N MET A 115 6.99 21.38 -0.66
CA MET A 115 6.43 20.43 -1.64
C MET A 115 6.35 21.05 -3.02
N LEU A 116 5.75 22.26 -3.13
CA LEU A 116 5.57 22.93 -4.42
C LEU A 116 6.91 23.28 -5.08
N LYS A 117 7.87 23.76 -4.31
CA LYS A 117 9.22 24.08 -4.80
C LYS A 117 9.91 22.81 -5.32
N GLU A 118 9.97 21.77 -4.50
CA GLU A 118 10.65 20.51 -4.83
C GLU A 118 9.99 19.80 -6.01
N LEU A 119 8.65 19.75 -6.04
CA LEU A 119 7.90 19.13 -7.13
C LEU A 119 8.16 19.86 -8.45
N ARG A 120 8.11 21.21 -8.42
CA ARG A 120 8.41 22.03 -9.60
C ARG A 120 9.85 21.84 -10.08
N GLU A 121 10.81 21.71 -9.17
CA GLU A 121 12.21 21.45 -9.50
C GLU A 121 12.39 20.06 -10.13
N ARG A 122 11.72 19.03 -9.59
CA ARG A 122 11.76 17.67 -10.11
C ARG A 122 11.10 17.52 -11.48
N MET A 123 9.98 18.21 -11.69
CA MET A 123 9.21 18.16 -12.94
C MET A 123 9.75 19.11 -14.02
N ARG A 124 10.71 19.97 -13.69
CA ARG A 124 11.23 20.96 -14.63
C ARG A 124 12.37 20.39 -15.46
N GLY A 125 12.23 20.52 -16.79
CA GLY A 125 13.30 20.22 -17.75
C GLY A 125 13.38 18.79 -18.23
N ALA A 126 14.42 18.49 -19.00
CA ALA A 126 14.61 17.20 -19.68
C ALA A 126 14.76 16.01 -18.73
N ARG A 127 15.20 16.23 -17.48
CA ARG A 127 15.45 15.14 -16.52
C ARG A 127 14.17 14.35 -16.20
N ALA A 128 13.06 15.03 -15.92
CA ALA A 128 11.78 14.38 -15.64
C ALA A 128 11.31 13.54 -16.84
N PHE A 129 11.40 14.12 -18.03
CA PHE A 129 11.05 13.45 -19.28
C PHE A 129 11.92 12.21 -19.53
N VAL A 130 13.24 12.34 -19.35
CA VAL A 130 14.18 11.21 -19.52
C VAL A 130 13.85 10.07 -18.55
N VAL A 131 13.60 10.36 -17.26
CA VAL A 131 13.26 9.32 -16.27
C VAL A 131 11.96 8.60 -16.64
N ILE A 132 10.91 9.33 -17.02
CA ILE A 132 9.64 8.72 -17.45
C ILE A 132 9.84 7.88 -18.71
N THR A 133 10.59 8.39 -19.69
CA THR A 133 10.86 7.68 -20.94
C THR A 133 11.65 6.40 -20.69
N VAL A 134 12.71 6.46 -19.88
CA VAL A 134 13.50 5.27 -19.52
C VAL A 134 12.65 4.26 -18.74
N TYR A 135 11.85 4.74 -17.78
CA TYR A 135 10.92 3.91 -17.02
C TYR A 135 9.95 3.16 -17.94
N LEU A 136 9.25 3.88 -18.82
CA LEU A 136 8.30 3.27 -19.77
C LEU A 136 9.00 2.37 -20.79
N ALA A 137 10.21 2.71 -21.25
CA ALA A 137 10.98 1.89 -22.14
C ALA A 137 11.40 0.57 -21.49
N LEU A 138 11.83 0.59 -20.22
CA LEU A 138 12.14 -0.62 -19.45
C LEU A 138 10.90 -1.48 -19.26
N MET A 139 9.78 -0.89 -18.88
CA MET A 139 8.50 -1.57 -18.68
C MET A 139 8.01 -2.23 -19.99
N SER A 140 8.00 -1.44 -21.08
CA SER A 140 7.56 -1.92 -22.41
C SER A 140 8.51 -2.99 -22.96
N GLY A 141 9.82 -2.79 -22.81
CA GLY A 141 10.82 -3.78 -23.25
C GLY A 141 10.68 -5.10 -22.50
N PHE A 142 10.42 -5.05 -21.20
CA PHE A 142 10.18 -6.24 -20.40
C PHE A 142 8.87 -6.94 -20.78
N ALA A 143 7.79 -6.19 -21.01
CA ALA A 143 6.52 -6.75 -21.45
C ALA A 143 6.65 -7.44 -22.81
N VAL A 144 7.38 -6.84 -23.76
CA VAL A 144 7.69 -7.45 -25.07
C VAL A 144 8.53 -8.70 -24.89
N LEU A 145 9.56 -8.67 -24.02
CA LEU A 145 10.38 -9.85 -23.74
C LEU A 145 9.54 -11.01 -23.20
N LEU A 146 8.68 -10.75 -22.21
CA LEU A 146 7.76 -11.76 -21.67
C LEU A 146 6.83 -12.33 -22.75
N TYR A 147 6.26 -11.46 -23.58
CA TYR A 147 5.40 -11.88 -24.69
C TYR A 147 6.16 -12.80 -25.65
N LEU A 148 7.38 -12.46 -26.04
CA LEU A 148 8.19 -13.27 -26.95
C LEU A 148 8.55 -14.64 -26.35
N VAL A 149 8.87 -14.69 -25.05
CA VAL A 149 9.16 -15.96 -24.36
C VAL A 149 7.91 -16.85 -24.31
N GLN A 150 6.74 -16.27 -24.03
CA GLN A 150 5.49 -17.03 -23.93
C GLN A 150 4.86 -17.38 -25.30
N ARG A 151 5.19 -16.64 -26.35
CA ARG A 151 4.64 -16.86 -27.68
C ARG A 151 4.87 -18.28 -28.21
N GLY A 152 6.02 -18.89 -27.88
CA GLY A 152 6.34 -20.26 -28.26
C GLY A 152 5.39 -21.30 -27.64
N VAL A 153 4.91 -21.04 -26.42
CA VAL A 153 3.97 -21.93 -25.73
C VAL A 153 2.54 -21.77 -26.24
N VAL A 154 2.17 -20.56 -26.70
CA VAL A 154 0.81 -20.22 -27.13
C VAL A 154 0.47 -20.74 -28.54
N GLN A 155 1.46 -20.92 -29.42
CA GLN A 155 1.21 -21.35 -30.80
C GLN A 155 0.63 -22.76 -30.93
N ASP A 156 0.85 -23.62 -29.91
CA ASP A 156 0.40 -25.02 -29.94
C ASP A 156 -0.93 -25.28 -29.18
N ALA A 157 -1.52 -24.27 -28.53
CA ALA A 157 -2.62 -24.48 -27.59
C ALA A 157 -3.70 -23.40 -27.69
N GLY A 158 -4.78 -23.63 -28.34
CA GLY A 158 -6.01 -22.83 -28.56
C GLY A 158 -6.39 -21.70 -27.56
N SER A 159 -7.61 -21.17 -27.69
CA SER A 159 -8.10 -19.95 -27.00
C SER A 159 -8.02 -19.92 -25.43
N ALA A 160 -7.93 -21.07 -24.77
CA ALA A 160 -7.78 -21.15 -23.31
C ALA A 160 -6.42 -20.58 -22.82
N VAL A 161 -5.42 -20.56 -23.69
CA VAL A 161 -4.05 -20.13 -23.39
C VAL A 161 -3.88 -18.60 -23.45
N THR A 162 -4.78 -17.89 -24.13
CA THR A 162 -4.71 -16.42 -24.19
C THR A 162 -4.93 -15.77 -22.82
N GLY A 163 -5.85 -16.30 -22.01
CA GLY A 163 -6.08 -15.80 -20.64
C GLY A 163 -4.89 -16.05 -19.69
N GLU A 164 -4.21 -17.18 -19.84
CA GLU A 164 -2.99 -17.48 -19.06
C GLU A 164 -1.82 -16.57 -19.49
N LEU A 165 -1.71 -16.28 -20.77
CA LEU A 165 -0.76 -15.30 -21.31
C LEU A 165 -0.99 -13.91 -20.69
N GLY A 166 -2.26 -13.43 -20.72
CA GLY A 166 -2.61 -12.13 -20.13
C GLY A 166 -2.25 -12.06 -18.65
N ARG A 167 -2.53 -13.12 -17.90
CA ARG A 167 -2.20 -13.22 -16.47
C ARG A 167 -0.69 -13.21 -16.22
N THR A 168 0.08 -13.96 -16.99
CA THR A 168 1.55 -13.99 -16.88
C THR A 168 2.17 -12.64 -17.23
N LEU A 169 1.67 -11.98 -18.28
CA LEU A 169 2.10 -10.64 -18.68
C LEU A 169 1.78 -9.64 -17.57
N PHE A 170 0.58 -9.69 -17.00
CA PHE A 170 0.18 -8.83 -15.89
C PHE A 170 1.07 -9.01 -14.66
N ALA A 171 1.25 -10.24 -14.19
CA ALA A 171 2.10 -10.54 -13.05
C ALA A 171 3.55 -10.10 -13.27
N GLY A 172 4.07 -10.29 -14.49
CA GLY A 172 5.40 -9.84 -14.87
C GLY A 172 5.55 -8.33 -14.90
N VAL A 173 4.57 -7.61 -15.46
CA VAL A 173 4.55 -6.14 -15.49
C VAL A 173 4.46 -5.57 -14.08
N VAL A 174 3.59 -6.09 -13.22
CA VAL A 174 3.49 -5.70 -11.81
C VAL A 174 4.79 -6.03 -11.06
N GLY A 175 5.41 -7.19 -11.36
CA GLY A 175 6.68 -7.60 -10.76
C GLY A 175 7.84 -6.66 -11.09
N ILE A 176 8.00 -6.28 -12.37
CA ILE A 176 9.06 -5.33 -12.79
C ILE A 176 8.77 -3.93 -12.24
N GLU A 177 7.50 -3.53 -12.18
CA GLU A 177 7.09 -2.25 -11.60
C GLU A 177 7.46 -2.16 -10.11
N LEU A 178 7.17 -3.23 -9.36
CA LEU A 178 7.58 -3.32 -7.96
C LEU A 178 9.12 -3.27 -7.82
N LEU A 179 9.84 -3.97 -8.68
CA LEU A 179 11.31 -3.93 -8.70
C LEU A 179 11.82 -2.51 -8.99
N LEU A 180 11.23 -1.80 -9.94
CA LEU A 180 11.59 -0.40 -10.21
C LEU A 180 11.29 0.51 -9.00
N ILE A 181 10.19 0.31 -8.28
CA ILE A 181 9.88 1.05 -7.05
C ILE A 181 10.96 0.85 -5.98
N ILE A 182 11.49 -0.38 -5.83
CA ILE A 182 12.58 -0.67 -4.88
C ILE A 182 13.80 0.22 -5.13
N PHE A 183 14.11 0.50 -6.40
CA PHE A 183 15.21 1.38 -6.77
C PHE A 183 14.83 2.86 -6.72
N ILE A 184 13.67 3.22 -7.25
CA ILE A 184 13.26 4.60 -7.45
C ILE A 184 12.88 5.27 -6.12
N ALA A 185 12.13 4.59 -5.24
CA ALA A 185 11.63 5.22 -4.03
C ALA A 185 12.77 5.65 -3.08
N PRO A 186 13.76 4.82 -2.73
CA PRO A 186 14.90 5.27 -1.94
C PRO A 186 15.77 6.31 -2.66
N ALA A 187 15.95 6.20 -4.00
CA ALA A 187 16.74 7.15 -4.77
C ALA A 187 16.21 8.59 -4.64
N PHE A 188 14.90 8.75 -4.63
CA PHE A 188 14.27 10.07 -4.53
C PHE A 188 14.17 10.61 -3.10
N THR A 189 14.25 9.75 -2.09
CA THR A 189 13.98 10.15 -0.70
C THR A 189 15.20 10.11 0.21
N ALA A 190 16.18 9.23 -0.05
CA ALA A 190 17.37 9.11 0.80
C ALA A 190 18.27 10.37 0.80
N GLY A 191 18.23 11.16 -0.26
CA GLY A 191 18.91 12.45 -0.35
C GLY A 191 18.10 13.65 0.18
N ALA A 192 16.87 13.45 0.63
CA ALA A 192 15.94 14.56 0.87
C ALA A 192 16.42 15.57 1.93
N VAL A 193 17.04 15.10 3.01
CA VAL A 193 17.59 15.95 4.08
C VAL A 193 19.10 16.02 4.01
N THR A 194 19.76 14.89 3.73
CA THR A 194 21.23 14.83 3.68
C THR A 194 21.81 15.74 2.60
N SER A 195 21.17 15.89 1.44
CA SER A 195 21.65 16.82 0.40
C SER A 195 21.65 18.28 0.87
N GLU A 196 20.70 18.69 1.71
CA GLU A 196 20.70 20.03 2.30
C GLU A 196 21.84 20.19 3.31
N ARG A 197 22.14 19.13 4.09
CA ARG A 197 23.27 19.13 5.02
C ARG A 197 24.60 19.19 4.27
N GLU A 198 24.80 18.40 3.23
CA GLU A 198 26.02 18.42 2.40
C GLU A 198 26.26 19.77 1.71
N ARG A 199 25.17 20.43 1.28
CA ARG A 199 25.23 21.77 0.68
C ARG A 199 25.32 22.91 1.72
N LYS A 200 25.29 22.58 3.02
CA LYS A 200 25.25 23.56 4.13
C LYS A 200 24.08 24.55 4.06
N THR A 201 22.99 24.15 3.41
CA THR A 201 21.75 24.95 3.29
C THR A 201 20.74 24.60 4.39
N TYR A 202 20.99 23.52 5.12
CA TYR A 202 20.11 23.05 6.19
C TYR A 202 19.93 24.08 7.31
N ASP A 203 21.02 24.74 7.76
CA ASP A 203 20.97 25.77 8.81
C ASP A 203 20.17 27.01 8.36
N LEU A 204 20.24 27.37 7.08
CA LEU A 204 19.42 28.44 6.52
C LEU A 204 17.92 28.09 6.54
N LEU A 205 17.59 26.82 6.35
CA LEU A 205 16.21 26.36 6.44
C LEU A 205 15.66 26.36 7.87
N GLN A 206 16.55 26.15 8.87
CA GLN A 206 16.14 26.16 10.28
C GLN A 206 15.77 27.57 10.81
N ILE A 207 16.40 28.63 10.29
CA ILE A 207 16.06 30.00 10.65
C ILE A 207 14.76 30.49 10.00
N THR A 208 14.19 29.73 9.06
CA THR A 208 12.88 30.06 8.49
C THR A 208 11.76 29.69 9.46
N LEU A 209 10.64 30.40 9.40
CA LEU A 209 9.44 30.13 10.21
C LEU A 209 8.69 28.84 9.80
N LEU A 210 9.35 27.96 9.04
CA LEU A 210 8.72 26.74 8.54
C LEU A 210 8.67 25.65 9.63
N PRO A 211 7.49 25.11 9.98
CA PRO A 211 7.39 24.00 10.92
C PRO A 211 8.17 22.77 10.42
N ARG A 212 8.95 22.12 11.27
CA ARG A 212 9.74 20.93 10.91
C ARG A 212 8.94 19.77 10.34
N PRO A 213 7.74 19.46 10.87
CA PRO A 213 6.88 18.46 10.24
C PRO A 213 6.57 18.81 8.80
N SER A 214 6.25 20.07 8.50
CA SER A 214 5.95 20.54 7.15
C SER A 214 7.14 20.39 6.20
N PHE A 215 8.37 20.61 6.68
CA PHE A 215 9.58 20.37 5.89
C PHE A 215 9.77 18.88 5.54
N VAL A 216 9.69 17.98 6.54
CA VAL A 216 9.87 16.54 6.34
C VAL A 216 8.80 15.98 5.41
N ILE A 217 7.54 16.33 5.68
CA ILE A 217 6.40 15.83 4.92
C ILE A 217 6.39 16.43 3.50
N GLY A 218 6.69 17.71 3.34
CA GLY A 218 6.76 18.32 2.02
C GLY A 218 7.81 17.70 1.09
N LYS A 219 8.95 17.30 1.65
CA LYS A 219 9.97 16.55 0.89
C LYS A 219 9.48 15.15 0.52
N LEU A 220 8.79 14.46 1.43
CA LEU A 220 8.19 13.15 1.16
C LEU A 220 7.08 13.24 0.10
N GLU A 221 6.15 14.18 0.27
CA GLU A 221 5.05 14.40 -0.67
C GLU A 221 5.55 14.71 -2.09
N SER A 222 6.57 15.56 -2.21
CA SER A 222 7.19 15.86 -3.50
C SER A 222 7.78 14.61 -4.16
N ALA A 223 8.47 13.77 -3.39
CA ALA A 223 9.05 12.52 -3.91
C ALA A 223 7.97 11.53 -4.31
N LEU A 224 6.97 11.33 -3.43
CA LEU A 224 5.85 10.42 -3.67
C LEU A 224 4.99 10.86 -4.85
N SER A 225 4.72 12.15 -5.00
CA SER A 225 3.96 12.67 -6.15
C SER A 225 4.61 12.30 -7.48
N TYR A 226 5.94 12.34 -7.55
CA TYR A 226 6.66 11.93 -8.76
C TYR A 226 6.61 10.41 -8.96
N ILE A 227 6.74 9.61 -7.90
CA ILE A 227 6.63 8.15 -7.97
C ILE A 227 5.22 7.74 -8.39
N PHE A 228 4.18 8.37 -7.85
CA PHE A 228 2.79 8.13 -8.28
C PHE A 228 2.55 8.49 -9.73
N LEU A 229 3.21 9.54 -10.24
CA LEU A 229 3.14 9.87 -11.66
C LEU A 229 3.74 8.75 -12.52
N LEU A 230 4.83 8.10 -12.09
CA LEU A 230 5.39 6.93 -12.77
C LEU A 230 4.43 5.74 -12.73
N LEU A 231 3.83 5.44 -11.57
CA LEU A 231 2.83 4.38 -11.43
C LEU A 231 1.63 4.61 -12.36
N LEU A 232 1.11 5.84 -12.39
CA LEU A 232 0.01 6.20 -13.29
C LEU A 232 0.39 6.08 -14.77
N ALA A 233 1.64 6.41 -15.11
CA ALA A 233 2.15 6.27 -16.47
C ALA A 233 2.25 4.80 -16.93
N ALA A 234 2.32 3.84 -16.01
CA ALA A 234 2.36 2.41 -16.32
C ALA A 234 0.96 1.79 -16.53
N ILE A 235 -0.12 2.45 -16.10
CA ILE A 235 -1.49 1.92 -16.24
C ILE A 235 -1.84 1.51 -17.69
N PRO A 236 -1.51 2.27 -18.74
CA PRO A 236 -1.78 1.84 -20.11
C PRO A 236 -1.11 0.51 -20.46
N LEU A 237 0.08 0.25 -19.93
CA LEU A 237 0.78 -1.02 -20.17
C LEU A 237 0.12 -2.19 -19.43
N GLN A 238 -0.32 -1.99 -18.20
CA GLN A 238 -1.11 -2.97 -17.45
C GLN A 238 -2.45 -3.26 -18.14
N SER A 239 -3.07 -2.23 -18.75
CA SER A 239 -4.31 -2.37 -19.51
C SER A 239 -4.15 -3.27 -20.75
N ILE A 240 -2.97 -3.31 -21.36
CA ILE A 240 -2.68 -4.24 -22.47
C ILE A 240 -2.78 -5.69 -21.99
N ALA A 241 -2.21 -6.01 -20.82
CA ALA A 241 -2.32 -7.35 -20.23
C ALA A 241 -3.79 -7.74 -19.96
N PHE A 242 -4.61 -6.77 -19.50
CA PHE A 242 -6.05 -6.96 -19.32
C PHE A 242 -6.77 -7.28 -20.65
N LEU A 243 -6.38 -6.66 -21.76
CA LEU A 243 -6.97 -6.92 -23.07
C LEU A 243 -6.70 -8.35 -23.59
N PHE A 244 -5.62 -9.00 -23.20
CA PHE A 244 -5.37 -10.41 -23.50
C PHE A 244 -6.31 -11.36 -22.75
N GLY A 245 -7.00 -10.86 -21.72
CA GLY A 245 -7.91 -11.64 -20.87
C GLY A 245 -7.20 -12.33 -19.72
N GLY A 246 -7.98 -13.00 -18.85
CA GLY A 246 -7.47 -13.75 -17.70
C GLY A 246 -7.14 -12.91 -16.47
N VAL A 247 -7.23 -11.58 -16.54
CA VAL A 247 -7.06 -10.63 -15.44
C VAL A 247 -8.38 -9.89 -15.19
N SER A 248 -8.77 -9.78 -13.93
CA SER A 248 -9.96 -9.02 -13.54
C SER A 248 -9.62 -7.56 -13.24
N GLU A 249 -10.63 -6.67 -13.34
CA GLU A 249 -10.49 -5.27 -12.93
C GLU A 249 -10.05 -5.15 -11.46
N THR A 250 -10.51 -6.06 -10.63
CA THR A 250 -10.15 -6.16 -9.22
C THR A 250 -8.68 -6.42 -9.01
N GLU A 251 -8.09 -7.36 -9.78
CA GLU A 251 -6.65 -7.65 -9.71
C GLU A 251 -5.82 -6.43 -10.06
N LEU A 252 -6.23 -5.67 -11.08
CA LEU A 252 -5.55 -4.44 -11.51
C LEU A 252 -5.58 -3.38 -10.40
N ILE A 253 -6.74 -3.13 -9.80
CA ILE A 253 -6.88 -2.15 -8.71
C ILE A 253 -6.04 -2.57 -7.49
N LEU A 254 -6.10 -3.84 -7.10
CA LEU A 254 -5.36 -4.34 -5.94
C LEU A 254 -3.85 -4.31 -6.16
N ALA A 255 -3.38 -4.65 -7.36
CA ALA A 255 -1.97 -4.51 -7.72
C ALA A 255 -1.51 -3.05 -7.58
N PHE A 256 -2.29 -2.09 -8.10
CA PHE A 256 -1.99 -0.67 -7.95
C PHE A 256 -1.93 -0.23 -6.48
N VAL A 257 -2.85 -0.71 -5.63
CA VAL A 257 -2.84 -0.43 -4.19
C VAL A 257 -1.58 -0.97 -3.53
N ILE A 258 -1.20 -2.22 -3.82
CA ILE A 258 0.03 -2.84 -3.27
C ILE A 258 1.27 -2.05 -3.70
N LEU A 259 1.37 -1.68 -4.99
CA LEU A 259 2.48 -0.89 -5.52
C LEU A 259 2.56 0.50 -4.87
N ALA A 260 1.42 1.19 -4.75
CA ALA A 260 1.34 2.51 -4.13
C ALA A 260 1.78 2.48 -2.66
N VAL A 261 1.31 1.49 -1.90
CA VAL A 261 1.67 1.31 -0.48
C VAL A 261 3.14 0.94 -0.32
N ALA A 262 3.67 0.08 -1.20
CA ALA A 262 5.10 -0.24 -1.23
C ALA A 262 5.94 1.02 -1.51
N ALA A 263 5.54 1.84 -2.48
CA ALA A 263 6.21 3.10 -2.81
C ALA A 263 6.21 4.09 -1.63
N ILE A 264 5.08 4.26 -0.96
CA ILE A 264 4.97 5.12 0.24
C ILE A 264 5.94 4.64 1.31
N THR A 265 5.96 3.34 1.60
CA THR A 265 6.75 2.81 2.70
C THR A 265 8.25 2.86 2.39
N LEU A 266 8.66 2.42 1.20
CA LEU A 266 10.07 2.47 0.79
C LEU A 266 10.57 3.92 0.67
N GLY A 267 9.72 4.83 0.18
CA GLY A 267 10.02 6.26 0.18
C GLY A 267 10.18 6.83 1.59
N THR A 268 9.32 6.42 2.52
CA THR A 268 9.42 6.83 3.92
C THR A 268 10.66 6.28 4.60
N VAL A 269 11.05 5.04 4.31
CA VAL A 269 12.31 4.43 4.78
C VAL A 269 13.51 5.25 4.30
N GLY A 270 13.56 5.63 3.03
CA GLY A 270 14.62 6.48 2.48
C GLY A 270 14.70 7.83 3.19
N LEU A 271 13.56 8.51 3.36
CA LEU A 271 13.49 9.77 4.09
C LEU A 271 13.94 9.62 5.56
N PHE A 272 13.52 8.57 6.24
CA PHE A 272 13.92 8.30 7.62
C PHE A 272 15.43 8.19 7.75
N PHE A 273 16.10 7.40 6.91
CA PHE A 273 17.56 7.33 6.93
C PHE A 273 18.21 8.65 6.55
N SER A 274 17.60 9.43 5.66
CA SER A 274 18.08 10.78 5.34
C SER A 274 18.08 11.72 6.55
N THR A 275 17.19 11.50 7.53
CA THR A 275 17.19 12.29 8.77
C THR A 275 18.20 11.82 9.81
N LEU A 276 18.66 10.55 9.71
CA LEU A 276 19.55 9.93 10.71
C LEU A 276 21.04 10.18 10.45
N VAL A 277 21.44 10.37 9.19
CA VAL A 277 22.84 10.46 8.79
C VAL A 277 23.13 11.78 8.08
N ASP A 278 24.41 12.14 8.00
CA ASP A 278 24.82 13.43 7.42
C ASP A 278 25.22 13.32 5.94
N ARG A 279 25.54 12.10 5.47
CA ARG A 279 26.01 11.87 4.09
C ARG A 279 24.93 11.12 3.27
N THR A 280 24.64 11.65 2.09
CA THR A 280 23.63 11.09 1.17
C THR A 280 23.95 9.64 0.78
N LEU A 281 25.22 9.32 0.53
CA LEU A 281 25.64 7.96 0.21
C LEU A 281 25.29 6.97 1.32
N THR A 282 25.57 7.32 2.58
CA THR A 282 25.26 6.45 3.73
C THR A 282 23.76 6.27 3.92
N ALA A 283 22.96 7.33 3.71
CA ALA A 283 21.51 7.25 3.75
C ALA A 283 20.98 6.30 2.67
N SER A 284 21.46 6.46 1.45
CA SER A 284 21.07 5.62 0.31
C SER A 284 21.42 4.16 0.54
N VAL A 285 22.65 3.85 0.96
CA VAL A 285 23.05 2.46 1.23
C VAL A 285 22.15 1.82 2.28
N ARG A 286 21.88 2.50 3.39
CA ARG A 286 20.99 1.97 4.44
C ARG A 286 19.56 1.78 3.92
N ALA A 287 19.02 2.74 3.16
CA ALA A 287 17.69 2.66 2.60
C ALA A 287 17.55 1.50 1.62
N TYR A 288 18.53 1.34 0.72
CA TYR A 288 18.57 0.20 -0.20
C TYR A 288 18.75 -1.14 0.53
N THR A 289 19.60 -1.19 1.56
CA THR A 289 19.76 -2.42 2.36
C THR A 289 18.40 -2.87 2.93
N VAL A 290 17.63 -1.96 3.53
CA VAL A 290 16.30 -2.29 4.04
C VAL A 290 15.35 -2.66 2.90
N ALA A 291 15.33 -1.90 1.81
CA ALA A 291 14.45 -2.17 0.67
C ALA A 291 14.72 -3.55 0.06
N PHE A 292 15.98 -3.92 -0.17
CA PHE A 292 16.36 -5.23 -0.68
C PHE A 292 16.11 -6.36 0.33
N THR A 293 16.44 -6.14 1.60
CA THR A 293 16.19 -7.15 2.64
C THR A 293 14.69 -7.45 2.76
N VAL A 294 13.86 -6.42 2.80
CA VAL A 294 12.41 -6.60 2.93
C VAL A 294 11.82 -7.23 1.67
N THR A 295 12.23 -6.80 0.48
CA THR A 295 11.56 -7.20 -0.76
C THR A 295 12.12 -8.50 -1.35
N ILE A 296 13.41 -8.75 -1.23
CA ILE A 296 14.09 -9.89 -1.82
C ILE A 296 14.61 -10.85 -0.75
N GLY A 297 15.21 -10.33 0.32
CA GLY A 297 15.81 -11.17 1.38
C GLY A 297 14.77 -11.97 2.14
N ILE A 298 13.69 -11.32 2.58
CA ILE A 298 12.60 -11.98 3.30
C ILE A 298 11.97 -13.12 2.48
N PRO A 299 11.57 -12.97 1.21
CA PRO A 299 11.02 -14.07 0.42
C PRO A 299 11.98 -15.24 0.26
N ILE A 300 13.26 -15.00 0.03
CA ILE A 300 14.26 -16.05 -0.10
C ILE A 300 14.33 -16.91 1.17
N VAL A 301 14.24 -16.29 2.34
CA VAL A 301 14.29 -17.01 3.62
C VAL A 301 12.92 -17.62 3.97
N LEU A 302 11.83 -16.91 3.72
CA LEU A 302 10.48 -17.36 4.12
C LEU A 302 9.88 -18.39 3.17
N SER A 303 10.16 -18.35 1.85
CA SER A 303 9.54 -19.27 0.91
C SER A 303 9.82 -20.75 1.22
N PRO A 304 11.04 -21.17 1.56
CA PRO A 304 11.29 -22.54 2.01
C PRO A 304 10.58 -22.85 3.32
N LEU A 305 10.56 -21.91 4.28
CA LEU A 305 9.86 -22.06 5.54
C LEU A 305 8.36 -22.23 5.35
N ILE A 306 7.74 -21.42 4.49
CA ILE A 306 6.32 -21.54 4.13
C ILE A 306 6.06 -22.88 3.44
N GLY A 307 6.97 -23.35 2.57
CA GLY A 307 6.87 -24.65 1.92
C GLY A 307 6.93 -25.82 2.94
N ILE A 308 7.86 -25.78 3.88
CA ILE A 308 7.96 -26.75 4.98
C ILE A 308 6.70 -26.70 5.85
N PHE A 309 6.21 -25.52 6.15
CA PHE A 309 5.01 -25.28 6.93
C PHE A 309 3.76 -25.84 6.26
N ASN A 310 3.56 -25.56 4.98
CA ASN A 310 2.44 -26.10 4.19
C ASN A 310 2.55 -27.61 4.06
N GLY A 311 3.74 -28.15 3.86
CA GLY A 311 3.98 -29.60 3.84
C GLY A 311 3.67 -30.28 5.17
N ALA A 312 4.02 -29.64 6.29
CA ALA A 312 3.73 -30.14 7.63
C ALA A 312 2.25 -30.05 8.01
N LEU A 313 1.53 -29.01 7.51
CA LEU A 313 0.10 -28.84 7.77
C LEU A 313 -0.80 -29.63 6.83
N VAL A 314 -0.42 -29.75 5.54
CA VAL A 314 -1.30 -30.29 4.49
C VAL A 314 -0.91 -31.72 4.07
N GLY A 315 0.36 -32.09 4.22
CA GLY A 315 0.93 -33.17 3.41
C GLY A 315 1.20 -34.53 4.09
N THR A 316 1.25 -34.70 5.41
CA THR A 316 1.84 -35.92 5.92
C THR A 316 1.15 -36.58 7.10
N GLY A 317 -0.06 -36.31 7.47
CA GLY A 317 -0.70 -37.11 8.55
C GLY A 317 0.15 -37.33 9.84
N THR A 318 1.37 -36.79 9.84
CA THR A 318 2.25 -36.76 11.00
C THR A 318 1.90 -35.55 11.82
N GLY A 319 0.90 -35.70 12.67
CA GLY A 319 0.30 -34.69 13.50
C GLY A 319 1.28 -33.77 14.24
N VAL A 320 1.70 -32.68 13.57
CA VAL A 320 2.46 -31.61 14.24
C VAL A 320 1.57 -30.84 15.21
N SER A 321 0.24 -30.90 15.07
CA SER A 321 -0.62 -30.46 16.14
C SER A 321 -2.00 -31.12 16.10
N ASN A 322 -2.26 -32.00 17.07
CA ASN A 322 -3.62 -32.36 17.43
C ASN A 322 -4.37 -31.24 18.15
N SER A 323 -3.77 -30.04 18.24
CA SER A 323 -4.34 -28.87 18.91
C SER A 323 -4.81 -27.84 17.89
N PRO A 324 -6.13 -27.60 17.81
CA PRO A 324 -6.69 -26.57 16.90
C PRO A 324 -6.12 -25.17 17.14
N ILE A 325 -5.71 -24.87 18.36
CA ILE A 325 -5.16 -23.57 18.73
C ILE A 325 -3.77 -23.36 18.09
N ILE A 326 -2.93 -24.40 18.08
CA ILE A 326 -1.60 -24.32 17.47
C ILE A 326 -1.74 -24.20 15.97
N GLU A 327 -2.61 -24.99 15.34
CA GLU A 327 -2.87 -24.93 13.90
C GLU A 327 -3.38 -23.53 13.48
N ALA A 328 -4.36 -22.98 14.20
CA ALA A 328 -4.85 -21.62 13.96
C ALA A 328 -3.74 -20.57 14.13
N GLY A 329 -2.93 -20.68 15.18
CA GLY A 329 -1.79 -19.78 15.41
C GLY A 329 -0.77 -19.80 14.28
N LEU A 330 -0.49 -21.00 13.75
CA LEU A 330 0.41 -21.18 12.62
C LEU A 330 -0.14 -20.56 11.32
N ILE A 331 -1.44 -20.72 11.05
CA ILE A 331 -2.10 -20.11 9.88
C ILE A 331 -2.05 -18.57 9.97
N TYR A 332 -2.37 -17.98 11.14
CA TYR A 332 -2.27 -16.53 11.33
C TYR A 332 -0.84 -16.03 11.22
N LEU A 333 0.13 -16.76 11.75
CA LEU A 333 1.55 -16.43 11.61
C LEU A 333 1.99 -16.46 10.14
N GLY A 334 1.58 -17.48 9.39
CA GLY A 334 1.86 -17.61 7.96
C GLY A 334 1.26 -16.42 7.17
N ALA A 335 0.00 -16.10 7.42
CA ALA A 335 -0.66 -14.95 6.81
C ALA A 335 0.05 -13.62 7.14
N PHE A 336 0.50 -13.45 8.39
CA PHE A 336 1.27 -12.29 8.81
C PHE A 336 2.63 -12.22 8.09
N LEU A 337 3.36 -13.34 8.01
CA LEU A 337 4.66 -13.40 7.33
C LEU A 337 4.55 -13.08 5.83
N VAL A 338 3.51 -13.56 5.16
CA VAL A 338 3.22 -13.21 3.76
C VAL A 338 2.99 -11.70 3.63
N SER A 339 2.26 -11.09 4.57
CA SER A 339 1.97 -9.66 4.58
C SER A 339 3.18 -8.77 4.91
N LEU A 340 4.31 -9.33 5.34
CA LEU A 340 5.56 -8.58 5.53
C LEU A 340 6.26 -8.22 4.21
N ASN A 341 5.86 -8.85 3.11
CA ASN A 341 6.56 -8.70 1.85
C ASN A 341 5.61 -8.35 0.70
N PRO A 342 5.87 -7.29 -0.09
CA PRO A 342 4.99 -6.88 -1.17
C PRO A 342 4.88 -7.90 -2.31
N ILE A 343 5.96 -8.65 -2.62
CA ILE A 343 5.95 -9.68 -3.67
C ILE A 343 5.07 -10.86 -3.23
N LEU A 344 5.31 -11.37 -2.02
CA LEU A 344 4.52 -12.49 -1.47
C LEU A 344 3.04 -12.09 -1.31
N THR A 345 2.79 -10.85 -0.89
CA THR A 345 1.44 -10.30 -0.79
C THR A 345 0.76 -10.26 -2.15
N ALA A 346 1.43 -9.76 -3.19
CA ALA A 346 0.87 -9.67 -4.55
C ALA A 346 0.53 -11.06 -5.08
N VAL A 347 1.46 -12.01 -4.98
CA VAL A 347 1.27 -13.40 -5.43
C VAL A 347 0.14 -14.09 -4.65
N ALA A 348 0.14 -13.99 -3.33
CA ALA A 348 -0.88 -14.62 -2.48
C ALA A 348 -2.27 -13.99 -2.70
N THR A 349 -2.34 -12.66 -2.90
CA THR A 349 -3.60 -11.98 -3.23
C THR A 349 -4.13 -12.44 -4.58
N GLN A 350 -3.26 -12.54 -5.60
CA GLN A 350 -3.63 -13.03 -6.92
C GLN A 350 -4.13 -14.47 -6.87
N GLN A 351 -3.43 -15.35 -6.17
CA GLN A 351 -3.89 -16.74 -5.99
C GLN A 351 -5.25 -16.82 -5.30
N LEU A 352 -5.46 -16.05 -4.25
CA LEU A 352 -6.74 -16.03 -3.54
C LEU A 352 -7.90 -15.59 -4.45
N LEU A 353 -7.65 -14.60 -5.32
CA LEU A 353 -8.63 -14.12 -6.29
C LEU A 353 -8.93 -15.19 -7.36
N ILE A 354 -7.92 -15.95 -7.80
CA ILE A 354 -8.08 -17.00 -8.81
C ILE A 354 -8.83 -18.20 -8.22
N ASP A 355 -8.41 -18.69 -7.05
CA ASP A 355 -8.88 -19.95 -6.50
C ASP A 355 -10.25 -19.82 -5.82
N ARG A 356 -10.51 -18.69 -5.15
CA ARG A 356 -11.70 -18.49 -4.32
C ARG A 356 -12.59 -17.33 -4.74
N GLN A 357 -12.10 -16.44 -5.60
CA GLN A 357 -12.79 -15.19 -5.99
C GLN A 357 -13.15 -14.31 -4.78
N GLU A 358 -12.45 -14.47 -3.66
CA GLU A 358 -12.67 -13.69 -2.44
C GLU A 358 -11.68 -12.55 -2.33
N ILE A 359 -12.20 -11.33 -2.09
CA ILE A 359 -11.41 -10.09 -2.14
C ILE A 359 -10.99 -9.64 -0.74
N GLY A 360 -11.84 -9.84 0.26
CA GLY A 360 -11.66 -9.21 1.58
C GLY A 360 -11.27 -10.15 2.69
N PHE A 361 -12.24 -10.89 3.18
CA PHE A 361 -12.09 -11.86 4.26
C PHE A 361 -12.51 -13.23 3.76
N TRP A 362 -11.74 -14.21 4.10
CA TRP A 362 -12.01 -15.59 3.75
C TRP A 362 -11.88 -16.50 4.97
N THR A 363 -12.38 -17.70 4.86
CA THR A 363 -12.31 -18.67 5.96
C THR A 363 -11.37 -19.82 5.61
N ALA A 364 -10.46 -20.14 6.53
CA ALA A 364 -9.66 -21.36 6.46
C ALA A 364 -10.26 -22.40 7.38
N THR A 365 -10.39 -23.63 6.89
CA THR A 365 -10.82 -24.77 7.69
C THR A 365 -9.63 -25.42 8.37
N LEU A 366 -9.72 -25.61 9.67
CA LEU A 366 -8.71 -26.33 10.45
C LEU A 366 -8.82 -27.83 10.17
N SER A 367 -7.68 -28.45 9.88
CA SER A 367 -7.61 -29.90 9.61
C SER A 367 -7.87 -30.72 10.87
N SER A 368 -7.56 -30.19 12.06
CA SER A 368 -7.67 -30.88 13.33
C SER A 368 -9.10 -31.10 13.81
N ASN A 369 -10.01 -30.18 13.57
CA ASN A 369 -11.39 -30.25 14.09
C ASN A 369 -12.47 -29.77 13.11
N GLY A 370 -12.10 -29.38 11.87
CA GLY A 370 -13.03 -28.87 10.86
C GLY A 370 -13.61 -27.48 11.17
N SER A 371 -13.17 -26.79 12.23
CA SER A 371 -13.62 -25.45 12.52
C SER A 371 -13.09 -24.45 11.50
N GLN A 372 -13.85 -23.39 11.25
CA GLN A 372 -13.47 -22.33 10.32
C GLN A 372 -12.91 -21.14 11.10
N ILE A 373 -11.76 -20.64 10.65
CA ILE A 373 -11.15 -19.42 11.18
C ILE A 373 -11.20 -18.31 10.12
N PRO A 374 -11.60 -17.08 10.48
CA PRO A 374 -11.61 -15.96 9.55
C PRO A 374 -10.20 -15.43 9.33
N LEU A 375 -9.84 -15.14 8.08
CA LEU A 375 -8.57 -14.55 7.68
C LEU A 375 -8.83 -13.31 6.82
N ALA A 376 -8.03 -12.27 7.04
CA ALA A 376 -8.01 -11.12 6.14
C ALA A 376 -7.19 -11.46 4.89
N SER A 377 -7.60 -10.94 3.74
CA SER A 377 -6.82 -11.05 2.51
C SER A 377 -5.42 -10.44 2.70
N PRO A 378 -4.37 -11.03 2.11
CA PRO A 378 -2.99 -10.58 2.29
C PRO A 378 -2.77 -9.09 1.97
N TRP A 379 -3.44 -8.54 0.96
CA TRP A 379 -3.32 -7.13 0.59
C TRP A 379 -3.82 -6.18 1.69
N ILE A 380 -4.86 -6.55 2.45
CA ILE A 380 -5.40 -5.75 3.56
C ILE A 380 -4.38 -5.69 4.69
N SER A 381 -3.91 -6.86 5.13
CA SER A 381 -2.93 -6.97 6.22
C SER A 381 -1.62 -6.25 5.89
N PHE A 382 -1.13 -6.42 4.65
CA PHE A 382 0.03 -5.71 4.11
C PHE A 382 -0.15 -4.19 4.17
N THR A 383 -1.26 -3.69 3.62
CA THR A 383 -1.47 -2.26 3.52
C THR A 383 -1.56 -1.59 4.89
N ILE A 384 -2.28 -2.20 5.82
CA ILE A 384 -2.38 -1.67 7.19
C ILE A 384 -1.00 -1.67 7.85
N LEU A 385 -0.29 -2.77 7.78
CA LEU A 385 1.04 -2.91 8.39
C LEU A 385 2.01 -1.86 7.83
N TYR A 386 2.07 -1.72 6.50
CA TYR A 386 2.99 -0.82 5.84
C TYR A 386 2.65 0.66 6.07
N LEU A 387 1.38 1.03 6.08
CA LEU A 387 0.96 2.39 6.41
C LEU A 387 1.23 2.74 7.88
N VAL A 388 1.05 1.79 8.79
CA VAL A 388 1.43 1.98 10.22
C VAL A 388 2.93 2.18 10.34
N ILE A 389 3.74 1.33 9.69
CA ILE A 389 5.20 1.48 9.68
C ILE A 389 5.61 2.84 9.11
N SER A 390 5.04 3.24 7.96
CA SER A 390 5.32 4.53 7.33
C SER A 390 5.01 5.69 8.26
N THR A 391 3.85 5.66 8.92
CA THR A 391 3.44 6.69 9.87
C THR A 391 4.40 6.78 11.05
N LEU A 392 4.80 5.63 11.62
CA LEU A 392 5.77 5.59 12.70
C LEU A 392 7.12 6.16 12.27
N LEU A 393 7.62 5.78 11.09
CA LEU A 393 8.88 6.29 10.56
C LEU A 393 8.85 7.81 10.34
N VAL A 394 7.75 8.36 9.81
CA VAL A 394 7.57 9.82 9.67
C VAL A 394 7.59 10.50 11.03
N VAL A 395 6.85 9.96 12.01
CA VAL A 395 6.84 10.52 13.37
C VAL A 395 8.24 10.49 13.99
N PHE A 396 8.98 9.39 13.83
CA PHE A 396 10.36 9.30 14.32
C PHE A 396 11.30 10.26 13.58
N ALA A 397 11.16 10.41 12.27
CA ALA A 397 11.95 11.37 11.48
C ALA A 397 11.72 12.81 11.99
N VAL A 398 10.47 13.21 12.19
CA VAL A 398 10.12 14.52 12.72
C VAL A 398 10.66 14.73 14.15
N ARG A 399 10.50 13.72 15.03
CA ARG A 399 11.01 13.79 16.40
C ARG A 399 12.54 13.89 16.47
N ARG A 400 13.23 13.19 15.58
CA ARG A 400 14.70 13.23 15.52
C ARG A 400 15.20 14.62 15.15
N MET A 401 14.56 15.29 14.19
CA MET A 401 14.92 16.64 13.78
C MET A 401 14.70 17.67 14.91
N ARG A 402 13.75 17.45 15.83
CA ARG A 402 13.55 18.29 17.01
C ARG A 402 14.68 18.19 18.03
N ARG A 403 15.27 16.99 18.21
CA ARG A 403 16.31 16.76 19.25
C ARG A 403 17.68 17.31 18.87
N SER A 404 17.97 17.54 17.61
CA SER A 404 19.29 18.06 17.16
C SER A 404 19.53 19.53 17.54
N GLU A 405 18.60 20.21 18.19
CA GLU A 405 18.74 21.61 18.62
C GLU A 405 18.97 21.79 20.12
N THR A 406 18.79 20.75 20.91
CA THR A 406 18.98 20.80 22.35
C THR A 406 20.37 20.36 22.79
N LEU A 407 21.25 20.06 21.85
CA LEU A 407 22.66 19.74 22.03
C LEU A 407 23.56 20.77 21.31
#